data_b7dc97b10daf5aa4e24c5dff0d9f6727
#
_entry.id   b7dc97b10daf5aa4e24c5dff0d9f6727
#
_cell.length_a   1.000
_cell.length_b   1.000
_cell.length_c   1.000
_cell.angle_alpha   90.00
_cell.angle_beta   90.00
_cell.angle_gamma   90.00
#
_symmetry.space_group_name_H-M   'P 1'
#
loop_
_entity.id
_entity.type
_entity.pdbx_description
1 polymer ?
#
loop_
_entity_poly.entity_id
_entity_poly.type
_entity_poly.pdbx_seq_one_letter_code
_entity_poly.pdbx_strand_id
1 'polypeptide(L)'
;SDVYKRQIKSEQFIRDERNEFYNEFDKSFLKLFPHFITSFNNLLVEEARVYPKSDELLTTELRIFALIRLGVVDSNKIAHFLGYSLATIYNYRSRMRNKAAGDKDRFEQDVMNL
;
A
#
# COMPACT_ATOMS: atom_id res chain seq x y z
N SER A 1 -26.91 -16.03 17.48
CA SER A 1 -26.53 -16.20 18.89
C SER A 1 -25.75 -14.99 19.40
N ASP A 2 -25.67 -14.86 20.71
CA ASP A 2 -24.91 -13.76 21.32
C ASP A 2 -23.41 -13.87 21.03
N VAL A 3 -22.90 -15.09 20.91
CA VAL A 3 -21.48 -15.33 20.53
C VAL A 3 -21.22 -14.83 19.11
N TYR A 4 -22.10 -15.14 18.19
CA TYR A 4 -22.01 -14.68 16.80
C TYR A 4 -22.07 -13.14 16.71
N LYS A 5 -23.02 -12.53 17.43
CA LYS A 5 -23.15 -11.06 17.45
C LYS A 5 -21.90 -10.38 17.99
N ARG A 6 -21.31 -10.92 19.07
CA ARG A 6 -20.06 -10.39 19.63
C ARG A 6 -18.90 -10.51 18.67
N GLN A 7 -18.80 -11.62 17.94
CA GLN A 7 -17.77 -11.85 16.95
C GLN A 7 -17.85 -10.83 15.80
N ILE A 8 -19.07 -10.56 15.30
CA ILE A 8 -19.30 -9.57 14.25
C ILE A 8 -18.90 -8.17 14.74
N LYS A 9 -19.24 -7.79 15.97
CA LYS A 9 -18.87 -6.49 16.55
C LYS A 9 -17.35 -6.35 16.68
N SER A 10 -16.66 -7.42 17.09
CA SER A 10 -15.20 -7.42 17.21
C SER A 10 -14.53 -7.26 15.84
N GLU A 11 -15.04 -7.97 14.82
CA GLU A 11 -14.52 -7.85 13.46
C GLU A 11 -14.74 -6.45 12.90
N GLN A 12 -15.91 -5.85 13.18
CA GLN A 12 -16.21 -4.49 12.76
C GLN A 12 -15.29 -3.48 13.45
N PHE A 13 -15.05 -3.64 14.75
CA PHE A 13 -14.12 -2.79 15.50
C PHE A 13 -12.71 -2.84 14.89
N ILE A 14 -12.19 -4.04 14.64
CA ILE A 14 -10.86 -4.21 14.05
C ILE A 14 -10.80 -3.55 12.68
N ARG A 15 -11.83 -3.70 11.87
CA ARG A 15 -11.89 -3.11 10.52
C ARG A 15 -11.89 -1.59 10.58
N ASP A 16 -12.68 -1.01 11.51
CA ASP A 16 -12.77 0.44 11.67
C ASP A 16 -11.45 1.03 12.14
N GLU A 17 -10.79 0.39 13.11
CA GLU A 17 -9.46 0.79 13.58
C GLU A 17 -8.43 0.72 12.46
N ARG A 18 -8.49 -0.31 11.63
CA ARG A 18 -7.59 -0.48 10.49
C ARG A 18 -7.78 0.61 9.46
N ASN A 19 -9.02 0.93 9.13
CA ASN A 19 -9.34 1.99 8.17
C ASN A 19 -8.92 3.37 8.67
N GLU A 20 -9.09 3.62 9.96
CA GLU A 20 -8.63 4.86 10.59
C GLU A 20 -7.11 4.97 10.52
N PHE A 21 -6.41 3.88 10.80
CA PHE A 21 -4.95 3.80 10.70
C PHE A 21 -4.48 4.10 9.28
N TYR A 22 -5.09 3.48 8.27
CA TYR A 22 -4.74 3.73 6.87
C TYR A 22 -4.94 5.21 6.51
N ASN A 23 -6.06 5.79 6.94
CA ASN A 23 -6.37 7.18 6.64
C ASN A 23 -5.32 8.13 7.26
N GLU A 24 -4.94 7.90 8.51
CA GLU A 24 -3.92 8.70 9.18
C GLU A 24 -2.54 8.53 8.54
N PHE A 25 -2.17 7.28 8.22
CA PHE A 25 -0.93 7.00 7.50
C PHE A 25 -0.90 7.72 6.16
N ASP A 26 -1.96 7.56 5.37
CA ASP A 26 -2.05 8.14 4.02
C ASP A 26 -1.90 9.66 4.05
N LYS A 27 -2.60 10.31 4.98
CA LYS A 27 -2.52 11.77 5.15
C LYS A 27 -1.11 12.22 5.49
N SER A 28 -0.48 11.56 6.46
CA SER A 28 0.87 11.90 6.92
C SER A 28 1.89 11.67 5.81
N PHE A 29 1.78 10.55 5.11
CA PHE A 29 2.69 10.24 4.02
C PHE A 29 2.58 11.26 2.88
N LEU A 30 1.37 11.60 2.47
CA LEU A 30 1.15 12.54 1.36
C LEU A 30 1.53 13.98 1.72
N LYS A 31 1.59 14.32 3.00
CA LYS A 31 2.18 15.61 3.42
C LYS A 31 3.69 15.64 3.15
N LEU A 32 4.38 14.52 3.38
CA LEU A 32 5.81 14.42 3.13
C LEU A 32 6.12 14.27 1.65
N PHE A 33 5.27 13.55 0.93
CA PHE A 33 5.47 13.22 -0.48
C PHE A 33 4.21 13.56 -1.29
N PRO A 34 3.90 14.86 -1.50
CA PRO A 34 2.64 15.25 -2.12
C PRO A 34 2.49 14.82 -3.58
N HIS A 35 3.60 14.53 -4.27
CA HIS A 35 3.60 14.12 -5.67
C HIS A 35 3.86 12.61 -5.85
N PHE A 36 3.77 11.84 -4.77
CA PHE A 36 4.13 10.42 -4.80
C PHE A 36 3.33 9.64 -5.83
N ILE A 37 2.01 9.82 -5.86
CA ILE A 37 1.13 9.06 -6.77
C ILE A 37 1.54 9.30 -8.22
N THR A 38 1.73 10.54 -8.62
CA THR A 38 2.17 10.89 -9.97
C THR A 38 3.54 10.33 -10.28
N SER A 39 4.50 10.51 -9.37
CA SER A 39 5.87 10.05 -9.55
C SER A 39 5.97 8.53 -9.62
N PHE A 40 5.21 7.84 -8.75
CA PHE A 40 5.14 6.38 -8.77
C PHE A 40 4.57 5.88 -10.10
N ASN A 41 3.47 6.47 -10.55
CA ASN A 41 2.83 6.06 -11.80
C ASN A 41 3.71 6.29 -13.01
N ASN A 42 4.60 7.28 -12.97
CA ASN A 42 5.56 7.49 -14.05
C ASN A 42 6.58 6.36 -14.19
N LEU A 43 6.73 5.51 -13.18
CA LEU A 43 7.59 4.32 -13.24
C LEU A 43 6.89 3.12 -13.88
N LEU A 44 5.58 3.21 -14.11
CA LEU A 44 4.77 2.11 -14.62
C LEU A 44 4.40 2.34 -16.09
N VAL A 45 4.17 1.24 -16.81
CA VAL A 45 3.52 1.34 -18.11
C VAL A 45 2.14 1.98 -17.93
N GLU A 46 1.67 2.70 -18.94
CA GLU A 46 0.48 3.54 -18.84
C GLU A 46 -0.75 2.75 -18.40
N GLU A 47 -0.98 1.57 -18.97
CA GLU A 47 -2.14 0.73 -18.68
C GLU A 47 -2.12 0.10 -17.28
N ALA A 48 -0.99 0.18 -16.59
CA ALA A 48 -0.84 -0.40 -15.25
C ALA A 48 -0.88 0.65 -14.13
N ARG A 49 -1.05 1.92 -14.46
CA ARG A 49 -1.06 3.01 -13.50
C ARG A 49 -2.20 2.87 -12.49
N VAL A 50 -1.94 3.26 -11.26
CA VAL A 50 -2.83 3.05 -10.11
C VAL A 50 -3.29 4.40 -9.59
N TYR A 51 -4.60 4.58 -9.52
CA TYR A 51 -5.19 5.81 -9.00
C TYR A 51 -6.19 5.49 -7.90
N PRO A 52 -6.12 6.20 -6.75
CA PRO A 52 -7.11 6.03 -5.69
C PRO A 52 -8.51 6.42 -6.17
N LYS A 53 -9.53 5.76 -5.61
CA LYS A 53 -10.91 6.14 -5.79
C LYS A 53 -11.22 7.40 -4.96
N SER A 54 -12.39 8.01 -5.18
CA SER A 54 -12.77 9.26 -4.52
C SER A 54 -12.87 9.16 -2.99
N ASP A 55 -13.08 7.95 -2.46
CA ASP A 55 -13.25 7.68 -1.02
C ASP A 55 -11.96 7.22 -0.32
N GLU A 56 -10.83 7.19 -1.04
CA GLU A 56 -9.55 6.76 -0.48
C GLU A 56 -8.43 7.71 -0.89
N LEU A 57 -7.38 7.81 -0.06
CA LEU A 57 -6.21 8.63 -0.35
C LEU A 57 -5.12 7.82 -1.06
N LEU A 58 -4.91 6.58 -0.63
CA LEU A 58 -3.99 5.64 -1.26
C LEU A 58 -4.67 4.28 -1.42
N THR A 59 -4.26 3.54 -2.44
CA THR A 59 -4.64 2.14 -2.62
C THR A 59 -3.70 1.23 -1.82
N THR A 60 -4.02 -0.06 -1.75
CA THR A 60 -3.12 -1.06 -1.13
C THR A 60 -1.75 -1.05 -1.78
N GLU A 61 -1.70 -1.05 -3.11
CA GLU A 61 -0.44 -1.00 -3.86
C GLU A 61 0.38 0.24 -3.48
N LEU A 62 -0.27 1.38 -3.46
CA LEU A 62 0.41 2.64 -3.14
C LEU A 62 0.91 2.67 -1.70
N ARG A 63 0.19 2.09 -0.74
CA ARG A 63 0.66 2.01 0.66
C ARG A 63 1.89 1.12 0.80
N ILE A 64 1.92 -0.01 0.10
CA ILE A 64 3.08 -0.90 0.12
C ILE A 64 4.31 -0.14 -0.37
N PHE A 65 4.20 0.55 -1.50
CA PHE A 65 5.34 1.27 -2.07
C PHE A 65 5.63 2.58 -1.35
N ALA A 66 4.66 3.16 -0.65
CA ALA A 66 4.90 4.25 0.28
C ALA A 66 5.80 3.82 1.44
N LEU A 67 5.57 2.63 1.99
CA LEU A 67 6.45 2.06 3.02
C LEU A 67 7.85 1.80 2.48
N ILE A 68 7.95 1.27 1.26
CA ILE A 68 9.26 1.07 0.61
C ILE A 68 9.96 2.42 0.42
N ARG A 69 9.23 3.46 -0.01
CA ARG A 69 9.79 4.82 -0.11
C ARG A 69 10.35 5.32 1.21
N LEU A 70 9.70 4.98 2.32
CA LEU A 70 10.16 5.34 3.67
C LEU A 70 11.33 4.48 4.15
N GLY A 71 11.75 3.49 3.38
CA GLY A 71 12.85 2.59 3.74
C GLY A 71 12.43 1.30 4.40
N VAL A 72 11.13 1.03 4.53
CA VAL A 72 10.62 -0.24 5.07
C VAL A 72 10.49 -1.21 3.90
N VAL A 73 11.51 -2.04 3.72
CA VAL A 73 11.61 -2.93 2.55
C VAL A 73 11.39 -4.41 2.87
N ASP A 74 11.38 -4.78 4.15
CA ASP A 74 11.15 -6.17 4.58
C ASP A 74 9.67 -6.51 4.44
N SER A 75 9.36 -7.54 3.64
CA SER A 75 7.97 -7.91 3.38
C SER A 75 7.22 -8.39 4.62
N ASN A 76 7.90 -9.01 5.59
CA ASN A 76 7.27 -9.38 6.86
C ASN A 76 6.83 -8.15 7.64
N LYS A 77 7.67 -7.12 7.68
CA LYS A 77 7.36 -5.86 8.37
C LYS A 77 6.21 -5.13 7.69
N ILE A 78 6.23 -5.08 6.36
CA ILE A 78 5.14 -4.46 5.58
C ILE A 78 3.82 -5.21 5.84
N ALA A 79 3.84 -6.54 5.78
CA ALA A 79 2.66 -7.37 6.03
C ALA A 79 2.10 -7.13 7.42
N HIS A 80 2.96 -7.12 8.44
CA HIS A 80 2.54 -6.85 9.80
C HIS A 80 1.96 -5.45 9.97
N PHE A 81 2.63 -4.46 9.40
CA PHE A 81 2.22 -3.06 9.50
C PHE A 81 0.85 -2.82 8.86
N LEU A 82 0.61 -3.40 7.69
CA LEU A 82 -0.64 -3.21 6.96
C LEU A 82 -1.72 -4.24 7.30
N GLY A 83 -1.38 -5.31 8.02
CA GLY A 83 -2.35 -6.35 8.39
C GLY A 83 -2.68 -7.31 7.26
N TYR A 84 -1.74 -7.55 6.35
CA TYR A 84 -1.88 -8.53 5.29
C TYR A 84 -0.99 -9.75 5.52
N SER A 85 -1.25 -10.84 4.79
CA SER A 85 -0.36 -11.99 4.80
C SER A 85 0.92 -11.66 4.04
N LEU A 86 1.99 -12.39 4.37
CA LEU A 86 3.27 -12.27 3.66
C LEU A 86 3.11 -12.55 2.17
N ALA A 87 2.32 -13.60 1.84
CA ALA A 87 2.05 -13.95 0.44
C ALA A 87 1.38 -12.81 -0.32
N THR A 88 0.45 -12.11 0.31
CA THR A 88 -0.21 -10.96 -0.30
C THR A 88 0.79 -9.87 -0.65
N ILE A 89 1.71 -9.55 0.26
CA ILE A 89 2.73 -8.53 0.01
C ILE A 89 3.66 -8.96 -1.13
N TYR A 90 4.13 -10.20 -1.14
CA TYR A 90 4.96 -10.71 -2.25
C TYR A 90 4.24 -10.62 -3.59
N ASN A 91 2.95 -10.96 -3.63
CA ASN A 91 2.17 -10.91 -4.87
C ASN A 91 2.04 -9.48 -5.39
N TYR A 92 1.75 -8.52 -4.52
CA TYR A 92 1.67 -7.11 -4.92
C TYR A 92 3.02 -6.59 -5.43
N ARG A 93 4.10 -6.86 -4.71
CA ARG A 93 5.44 -6.40 -5.11
C ARG A 93 5.85 -6.97 -6.45
N SER A 94 5.69 -8.28 -6.63
CA SER A 94 6.03 -8.96 -7.88
C SER A 94 5.21 -8.43 -9.05
N ARG A 95 3.90 -8.27 -8.85
CA ARG A 95 2.98 -7.78 -9.89
C ARG A 95 3.36 -6.38 -10.32
N MET A 96 3.66 -5.50 -9.38
CA MET A 96 4.03 -4.12 -9.72
C MET A 96 5.38 -4.02 -10.41
N ARG A 97 6.37 -4.81 -9.98
CA ARG A 97 7.67 -4.86 -10.68
C ARG A 97 7.50 -5.27 -12.13
N ASN A 98 6.63 -6.24 -12.39
CA ASN A 98 6.38 -6.72 -13.76
C ASN A 98 5.68 -5.69 -14.65
N LYS A 99 5.15 -4.63 -14.06
CA LYS A 99 4.49 -3.52 -14.76
C LYS A 99 5.37 -2.29 -14.91
N ALA A 100 6.65 -2.40 -14.55
CA ALA A 100 7.61 -1.30 -14.69
C ALA A 100 7.78 -0.92 -16.16
N ALA A 101 7.80 0.38 -16.42
CA ALA A 101 8.10 0.91 -17.76
C ALA A 101 9.58 0.73 -18.09
N GLY A 102 10.44 0.77 -17.08
CA GLY A 102 11.87 0.56 -17.22
C GLY A 102 12.30 -0.84 -16.79
N ASP A 103 13.52 -0.93 -16.23
CA ASP A 103 14.08 -2.19 -15.76
C ASP A 103 13.35 -2.62 -14.47
N LYS A 104 12.68 -3.77 -14.53
CA LYS A 104 11.93 -4.31 -13.39
C LYS A 104 12.82 -4.60 -12.18
N ASP A 105 14.09 -4.95 -12.41
CA ASP A 105 15.02 -5.26 -11.32
C ASP A 105 15.46 -3.99 -10.58
N ARG A 106 15.26 -2.83 -11.17
CA ARG A 106 15.55 -1.53 -10.55
C ARG A 106 14.30 -0.82 -10.04
N PHE A 107 13.12 -1.39 -10.26
CA PHE A 107 11.85 -0.72 -9.98
C PHE A 107 11.77 -0.24 -8.52
N GLU A 108 12.06 -1.11 -7.56
CA GLU A 108 11.95 -0.75 -6.15
C GLU A 108 13.01 0.27 -5.74
N GLN A 109 14.22 0.18 -6.30
CA GLN A 109 15.23 1.20 -6.07
C GLN A 109 14.79 2.55 -6.65
N ASP A 110 14.17 2.55 -7.81
CA ASP A 110 13.61 3.77 -8.41
C ASP A 110 12.51 4.38 -7.52
N VAL A 111 11.66 3.54 -6.91
CA VAL A 111 10.67 4.01 -5.93
C VAL A 111 11.35 4.67 -4.75
N MET A 112 12.41 4.08 -4.22
CA MET A 112 13.14 4.62 -3.07
C MET A 112 13.79 5.97 -3.39
N ASN A 113 14.04 6.26 -4.64
CA ASN A 113 14.70 7.49 -5.08
C ASN A 113 13.71 8.58 -5.53
N LEU A 114 12.41 8.34 -5.39
CA LEU A 114 11.40 9.33 -5.77
C LEU A 114 11.47 10.60 -4.92
#